data_dd9dbcf63b491269c9bf2da3e7b3f6b2
#
_entry.id   dd9dbcf63b491269c9bf2da3e7b3f6b2
#
_cell.length_a   1.000
_cell.length_b   1.000
_cell.length_c   1.000
_cell.angle_alpha   90.00
_cell.angle_beta   90.00
_cell.angle_gamma   90.00
#
_symmetry.space_group_name_H-M   'P 1'
#
loop_
_entity.id
_entity.type
_entity.pdbx_description
1 polymer ?
#
loop_
_entity_poly.entity_id
_entity_poly.type
_entity_poly.pdbx_seq_one_letter_code
_entity_poly.pdbx_strand_id
1 'polypeptide(L)'
;TLYLMLLMMVIVLIFPLLKLALPDNALIGTIAGKVDVGLVAFCFTIIALLFDLAPQKEVIARVPWNTILMIAGAGMLIAVAVKAGTIDALSAWIGSNVPAALIPLAFSFVGAFMSFFSATTGVVAPALIPLIPGLAAATGLNPAALFACTILGAQSSAISPFSSGGSLILGSCGNEEDRNHLFNRLLFVAVPISVICCAVYNLIVTFVL
;
A
#
# COMPACT_ATOMS: atom_id res chain seq x y z
N THR A 1 -27.57 6.23 1.38
CA THR A 1 -26.17 5.75 1.59
C THR A 1 -25.35 5.90 0.31
N LEU A 2 -25.80 5.42 -0.87
CA LEU A 2 -25.04 5.49 -2.12
C LEU A 2 -24.68 6.93 -2.52
N TYR A 3 -25.64 7.86 -2.51
CA TYR A 3 -25.39 9.27 -2.85
C TYR A 3 -24.39 9.94 -1.90
N LEU A 4 -24.41 9.59 -0.63
CA LEU A 4 -23.48 10.10 0.37
C LEU A 4 -22.06 9.59 0.12
N MET A 5 -21.91 8.33 -0.27
CA MET A 5 -20.65 7.74 -0.66
C MET A 5 -20.10 8.37 -1.95
N LEU A 6 -20.94 8.57 -2.97
CA LEU A 6 -20.54 9.27 -4.20
C LEU A 6 -20.11 10.70 -3.93
N LEU A 7 -20.86 11.43 -3.09
CA LEU A 7 -20.50 12.79 -2.71
C LEU A 7 -19.16 12.85 -1.97
N MET A 8 -18.91 11.91 -1.06
CA MET A 8 -17.61 11.77 -0.39
C MET A 8 -16.48 11.55 -1.41
N MET A 9 -16.66 10.64 -2.36
CA MET A 9 -15.65 10.38 -3.41
C MET A 9 -15.38 11.62 -4.25
N VAL A 10 -16.43 12.38 -4.62
CA VAL A 10 -16.28 13.63 -5.38
C VAL A 10 -15.48 14.65 -4.57
N ILE A 11 -15.78 14.84 -3.28
CA ILE A 11 -15.07 15.79 -2.42
C ILE A 11 -13.61 15.41 -2.27
N VAL A 12 -13.31 14.13 -2.07
CA VAL A 12 -11.91 13.63 -1.94
C VAL A 12 -11.12 13.83 -3.22
N LEU A 13 -11.74 13.66 -4.39
CA LEU A 13 -11.05 13.77 -5.68
C LEU A 13 -10.96 15.19 -6.22
N ILE A 14 -11.95 16.05 -5.92
CA ILE A 14 -12.04 17.39 -6.54
C ILE A 14 -10.87 18.29 -6.12
N PHE A 15 -10.43 18.25 -4.87
CA PHE A 15 -9.34 19.11 -4.38
C PHE A 15 -7.97 18.77 -4.96
N PRO A 16 -7.54 17.50 -5.04
CA PRO A 16 -6.31 17.13 -5.75
C PRO A 16 -6.36 17.46 -7.25
N LEU A 17 -7.52 17.26 -7.90
CA LEU A 17 -7.70 17.59 -9.32
C LEU A 17 -7.66 19.11 -9.57
N LEU A 18 -8.31 19.89 -8.69
CA LEU A 18 -8.24 21.37 -8.76
C LEU A 18 -6.82 21.89 -8.52
N LYS A 19 -6.05 21.27 -7.64
CA LYS A 19 -4.64 21.61 -7.43
C LYS A 19 -3.79 21.31 -8.67
N LEU A 20 -4.10 20.23 -9.39
CA LEU A 20 -3.42 19.90 -10.64
C LEU A 20 -3.78 20.88 -11.77
N ALA A 21 -5.06 21.32 -11.84
CA ALA A 21 -5.55 22.25 -12.85
C ALA A 21 -5.17 23.71 -12.59
N LEU A 22 -5.00 24.10 -11.32
CA LEU A 22 -4.72 25.47 -10.87
C LEU A 22 -3.56 25.49 -9.86
N PRO A 23 -2.31 25.17 -10.27
CA PRO A 23 -1.18 25.00 -9.37
C PRO A 23 -0.80 26.29 -8.63
N ASP A 24 -1.05 27.45 -9.19
CA ASP A 24 -0.67 28.77 -8.65
C ASP A 24 -1.65 29.33 -7.61
N ASN A 25 -2.76 28.65 -7.36
CA ASN A 25 -3.74 29.14 -6.40
C ASN A 25 -3.41 28.66 -4.98
N ALA A 26 -2.88 29.57 -4.16
CA ALA A 26 -2.46 29.31 -2.79
C ALA A 26 -3.60 28.74 -1.89
N LEU A 27 -4.84 29.16 -2.09
CA LEU A 27 -6.01 28.68 -1.33
C LEU A 27 -6.30 27.22 -1.65
N ILE A 28 -6.31 26.85 -2.95
CA ILE A 28 -6.53 25.47 -3.39
C ILE A 28 -5.40 24.57 -2.91
N GLY A 29 -4.14 25.04 -3.00
CA GLY A 29 -2.98 24.31 -2.50
C GLY A 29 -3.04 24.02 -1.00
N THR A 30 -3.48 25.00 -0.20
CA THR A 30 -3.62 24.87 1.26
C THR A 30 -4.76 23.93 1.63
N ILE A 31 -5.91 24.02 0.98
CA ILE A 31 -7.08 23.17 1.22
C ILE A 31 -6.77 21.72 0.78
N ALA A 32 -6.25 21.54 -0.43
CA ALA A 32 -5.89 20.21 -0.94
C ALA A 32 -4.83 19.50 -0.08
N GLY A 33 -3.93 20.25 0.57
CA GLY A 33 -2.95 19.69 1.51
C GLY A 33 -3.53 19.32 2.88
N LYS A 34 -4.71 19.84 3.23
CA LYS A 34 -5.40 19.56 4.50
C LYS A 34 -6.56 18.58 4.37
N VAL A 35 -7.03 18.33 3.15
CA VAL A 35 -8.10 17.34 2.89
C VAL A 35 -7.50 15.94 2.97
N ASP A 36 -7.62 15.33 4.13
CA ASP A 36 -7.26 13.93 4.36
C ASP A 36 -8.47 13.03 4.10
N VAL A 37 -8.24 11.96 3.32
CA VAL A 37 -9.29 11.00 2.93
C VAL A 37 -9.95 10.38 4.16
N GLY A 38 -9.16 10.05 5.18
CA GLY A 38 -9.64 9.44 6.42
C GLY A 38 -10.51 10.41 7.22
N LEU A 39 -10.10 11.69 7.32
CA LEU A 39 -10.88 12.73 7.99
C LEU A 39 -12.23 12.94 7.30
N VAL A 40 -12.22 13.06 5.97
CA VAL A 40 -13.45 13.22 5.18
C VAL A 40 -14.36 12.02 5.37
N ALA A 41 -13.83 10.80 5.23
CA ALA A 41 -14.60 9.57 5.43
C ALA A 41 -15.19 9.48 6.86
N PHE A 42 -14.43 9.89 7.87
CA PHE A 42 -14.88 9.92 9.25
C PHE A 42 -16.04 10.92 9.44
N CYS A 43 -15.94 12.15 8.91
CA CYS A 43 -17.00 13.14 8.94
C CYS A 43 -18.28 12.61 8.24
N PHE A 44 -18.15 12.00 7.07
CA PHE A 44 -19.29 11.42 6.36
C PHE A 44 -19.91 10.24 7.09
N THR A 45 -19.13 9.45 7.81
CA THR A 45 -19.62 8.37 8.68
C THR A 45 -20.45 8.94 9.83
N ILE A 46 -19.98 10.02 10.48
CA ILE A 46 -20.74 10.71 11.53
C ILE A 46 -22.06 11.24 10.95
N ILE A 47 -22.03 11.89 9.79
CA ILE A 47 -23.24 12.38 9.13
C ILE A 47 -24.22 11.23 8.86
N ALA A 48 -23.74 10.10 8.34
CA ALA A 48 -24.57 8.93 8.07
C ALA A 48 -25.24 8.38 9.33
N LEU A 49 -24.53 8.38 10.46
CA LEU A 49 -25.07 7.95 11.75
C LEU A 49 -26.06 8.96 12.34
N LEU A 50 -25.80 10.26 12.22
CA LEU A 50 -26.70 11.32 12.69
C LEU A 50 -28.04 11.34 11.94
N PHE A 51 -28.03 11.01 10.65
CA PHE A 51 -29.24 10.90 9.84
C PHE A 51 -29.87 9.49 9.86
N ASP A 52 -29.40 8.61 10.75
CA ASP A 52 -29.90 7.24 10.94
C ASP A 52 -29.96 6.42 9.64
N LEU A 53 -28.99 6.66 8.73
CA LEU A 53 -28.91 5.98 7.43
C LEU A 53 -28.46 4.51 7.54
N ALA A 54 -27.90 4.13 8.68
CA ALA A 54 -27.52 2.75 9.00
C ALA A 54 -27.47 2.55 10.53
N PRO A 55 -27.84 1.35 11.04
CA PRO A 55 -27.76 1.02 12.45
C PRO A 55 -26.31 1.09 12.94
N GLN A 56 -26.05 1.87 13.99
CA GLN A 56 -24.70 2.07 14.53
C GLN A 56 -23.97 0.75 14.83
N LYS A 57 -24.68 -0.24 15.39
CA LYS A 57 -24.09 -1.55 15.71
C LYS A 57 -23.56 -2.27 14.46
N GLU A 58 -24.29 -2.21 13.35
CA GLU A 58 -23.86 -2.83 12.09
C GLU A 58 -22.67 -2.10 11.48
N VAL A 59 -22.65 -0.76 11.53
CA VAL A 59 -21.53 0.04 11.03
C VAL A 59 -20.26 -0.31 11.80
N ILE A 60 -20.30 -0.35 13.13
CA ILE A 60 -19.17 -0.69 13.97
C ILE A 60 -18.72 -2.14 13.76
N ALA A 61 -19.65 -3.09 13.61
CA ALA A 61 -19.33 -4.50 13.38
C ALA A 61 -18.65 -4.75 12.02
N ARG A 62 -18.93 -3.92 11.02
CA ARG A 62 -18.29 -4.02 9.68
C ARG A 62 -16.93 -3.33 9.58
N VAL A 63 -16.52 -2.58 10.62
CA VAL A 63 -15.17 -2.01 10.66
C VAL A 63 -14.15 -3.16 10.73
N PRO A 64 -13.11 -3.15 9.88
CA PRO A 64 -12.09 -4.22 9.87
C PRO A 64 -11.11 -4.07 11.05
N TRP A 65 -11.62 -4.27 12.29
CA TRP A 65 -10.86 -4.08 13.53
C TRP A 65 -9.55 -4.86 13.56
N ASN A 66 -9.54 -6.10 13.05
CA ASN A 66 -8.34 -6.91 12.98
C ASN A 66 -7.24 -6.23 12.15
N THR A 67 -7.60 -5.64 11.01
CA THR A 67 -6.66 -4.91 10.15
C THR A 67 -6.16 -3.64 10.84
N ILE A 68 -7.04 -2.89 11.48
CA ILE A 68 -6.68 -1.65 12.21
C ILE A 68 -5.72 -1.97 13.35
N LEU A 69 -6.03 -2.98 14.17
CA LEU A 69 -5.17 -3.39 15.28
C LEU A 69 -3.83 -3.93 14.80
N MET A 70 -3.81 -4.69 13.70
CA MET A 70 -2.58 -5.19 13.10
C MET A 70 -1.68 -4.04 12.60
N ILE A 71 -2.24 -3.07 11.89
CA ILE A 71 -1.48 -1.92 11.38
C ILE A 71 -0.97 -1.07 12.54
N ALA A 72 -1.81 -0.79 13.54
CA ALA A 72 -1.42 -0.03 14.72
C ALA A 72 -0.31 -0.74 15.52
N GLY A 73 -0.45 -2.05 15.77
CA GLY A 73 0.55 -2.85 16.47
C GLY A 73 1.88 -2.92 15.72
N ALA A 74 1.85 -3.19 14.41
CA ALA A 74 3.04 -3.16 13.57
C ALA A 74 3.71 -1.78 13.57
N GLY A 75 2.91 -0.71 13.47
CA GLY A 75 3.42 0.67 13.54
C GLY A 75 4.13 0.99 14.86
N MET A 76 3.59 0.51 15.98
CA MET A 76 4.24 0.66 17.29
C MET A 76 5.58 -0.07 17.36
N LEU A 77 5.65 -1.31 16.88
CA LEU A 77 6.89 -2.09 16.84
C LEU A 77 7.96 -1.42 15.96
N ILE A 78 7.55 -0.92 14.79
CA ILE A 78 8.44 -0.18 13.88
C ILE A 78 8.93 1.10 14.55
N ALA A 79 8.06 1.85 15.22
CA ALA A 79 8.45 3.06 15.94
C ALA A 79 9.49 2.78 17.04
N VAL A 80 9.38 1.65 17.74
CA VAL A 80 10.40 1.19 18.70
C VAL A 80 11.71 0.83 17.98
N ALA A 81 11.66 0.10 16.86
CA ALA A 81 12.83 -0.27 16.07
C ALA A 81 13.56 0.96 15.51
N VAL A 82 12.83 1.97 15.05
CA VAL A 82 13.41 3.26 14.62
C VAL A 82 14.12 3.94 15.78
N LYS A 83 13.47 4.08 16.95
CA LYS A 83 14.08 4.70 18.13
C LYS A 83 15.28 3.94 18.67
N ALA A 84 15.30 2.62 18.52
CA ALA A 84 16.42 1.77 18.90
C ALA A 84 17.61 1.85 17.93
N GLY A 85 17.49 2.56 16.80
CA GLY A 85 18.51 2.64 15.77
C GLY A 85 18.66 1.37 14.93
N THR A 86 17.76 0.40 15.08
CA THR A 86 17.80 -0.88 14.35
C THR A 86 17.63 -0.66 12.85
N ILE A 87 16.76 0.27 12.46
CA ILE A 87 16.52 0.61 11.06
C ILE A 87 17.77 1.21 10.42
N ASP A 88 18.45 2.14 11.14
CA ASP A 88 19.67 2.79 10.64
C ASP A 88 20.82 1.78 10.52
N ALA A 89 20.99 0.90 11.51
CA ALA A 89 22.00 -0.16 11.49
C ALA A 89 21.77 -1.14 10.34
N LEU A 90 20.51 -1.55 10.09
CA LEU A 90 20.15 -2.44 8.98
C LEU A 90 20.38 -1.76 7.62
N SER A 91 20.00 -0.49 7.50
CA SER A 91 20.20 0.30 6.29
C SER A 91 21.68 0.47 5.96
N ALA A 92 22.50 0.77 6.96
CA ALA A 92 23.95 0.87 6.80
C ALA A 92 24.60 -0.46 6.41
N TRP A 93 24.15 -1.56 7.02
CA TRP A 93 24.63 -2.91 6.67
C TRP A 93 24.27 -3.28 5.22
N ILE A 94 23.03 -3.04 4.80
CA ILE A 94 22.61 -3.29 3.41
C ILE A 94 23.44 -2.43 2.45
N GLY A 95 23.58 -1.12 2.75
CA GLY A 95 24.32 -0.18 1.91
C GLY A 95 25.80 -0.54 1.75
N SER A 96 26.42 -1.20 2.76
CA SER A 96 27.83 -1.62 2.70
C SER A 96 28.03 -3.00 2.05
N ASN A 97 27.02 -3.88 2.07
CA ASN A 97 27.17 -5.28 1.62
C ASN A 97 26.46 -5.59 0.31
N VAL A 98 25.50 -4.74 -0.11
CA VAL A 98 24.72 -4.95 -1.34
C VAL A 98 25.07 -3.85 -2.36
N PRO A 99 25.44 -4.21 -3.60
CA PRO A 99 25.64 -3.22 -4.66
C PRO A 99 24.41 -2.31 -4.83
N ALA A 100 24.63 -1.01 -4.91
CA ALA A 100 23.54 -0.03 -4.97
C ALA A 100 22.52 -0.32 -6.09
N ALA A 101 23.00 -0.76 -7.26
CA ALA A 101 22.16 -1.13 -8.40
C ALA A 101 21.21 -2.31 -8.12
N LEU A 102 21.52 -3.18 -7.16
CA LEU A 102 20.69 -4.34 -6.82
C LEU A 102 19.69 -4.06 -5.70
N ILE A 103 19.85 -2.98 -4.96
CA ILE A 103 18.99 -2.65 -3.82
C ILE A 103 17.51 -2.46 -4.23
N PRO A 104 17.17 -1.69 -5.29
CA PRO A 104 15.79 -1.55 -5.73
C PRO A 104 15.16 -2.89 -6.12
N LEU A 105 15.92 -3.74 -6.81
CA LEU A 105 15.48 -5.08 -7.21
C LEU A 105 15.27 -5.99 -5.99
N ALA A 106 16.20 -5.98 -5.04
CA ALA A 106 16.09 -6.75 -3.80
C ALA A 106 14.86 -6.33 -2.96
N PHE A 107 14.64 -5.03 -2.81
CA PHE A 107 13.46 -4.51 -2.10
C PHE A 107 12.15 -4.84 -2.81
N SER A 108 12.15 -4.77 -4.14
CA SER A 108 11.03 -5.22 -4.95
C SER A 108 10.72 -6.70 -4.73
N PHE A 109 11.75 -7.54 -4.74
CA PHE A 109 11.60 -8.99 -4.57
C PHE A 109 11.14 -9.36 -3.15
N VAL A 110 11.73 -8.73 -2.13
CA VAL A 110 11.31 -8.90 -0.72
C VAL A 110 9.86 -8.44 -0.54
N GLY A 111 9.51 -7.29 -1.11
CA GLY A 111 8.14 -6.79 -1.12
C GLY A 111 7.16 -7.76 -1.77
N ALA A 112 7.52 -8.33 -2.93
CA ALA A 112 6.74 -9.34 -3.62
C ALA A 112 6.57 -10.61 -2.77
N PHE A 113 7.66 -11.11 -2.19
CA PHE A 113 7.63 -12.30 -1.35
C PHE A 113 6.75 -12.12 -0.11
N MET A 114 6.89 -10.99 0.59
CA MET A 114 6.04 -10.68 1.75
C MET A 114 4.57 -10.55 1.35
N SER A 115 4.27 -9.83 0.26
CA SER A 115 2.91 -9.59 -0.20
C SER A 115 2.23 -10.84 -0.76
N PHE A 116 3.00 -11.84 -1.16
CA PHE A 116 2.48 -13.14 -1.59
C PHE A 116 1.63 -13.81 -0.51
N PHE A 117 1.99 -13.62 0.78
CA PHE A 117 1.29 -14.19 1.94
C PHE A 117 0.53 -13.16 2.77
N SER A 118 0.63 -11.88 2.45
CA SER A 118 0.08 -10.81 3.29
C SER A 118 -0.53 -9.67 2.46
N ALA A 119 -1.03 -8.64 3.15
CA ALA A 119 -1.52 -7.42 2.51
C ALA A 119 -0.37 -6.43 2.28
N THR A 120 -0.23 -5.90 1.08
CA THR A 120 0.77 -4.88 0.73
C THR A 120 0.69 -3.67 1.66
N THR A 121 -0.49 -3.11 1.85
CA THR A 121 -0.70 -1.88 2.65
C THR A 121 -0.64 -2.13 4.16
N GLY A 122 -1.09 -3.32 4.61
CA GLY A 122 -1.19 -3.63 6.05
C GLY A 122 0.10 -4.17 6.65
N VAL A 123 0.95 -4.81 5.86
CA VAL A 123 2.15 -5.50 6.36
C VAL A 123 3.41 -5.04 5.64
N VAL A 124 3.44 -5.10 4.30
CA VAL A 124 4.67 -4.86 3.53
C VAL A 124 5.09 -3.40 3.59
N ALA A 125 4.16 -2.47 3.35
CA ALA A 125 4.46 -1.06 3.35
C ALA A 125 4.96 -0.56 4.73
N PRO A 126 4.29 -0.85 5.87
CA PRO A 126 4.83 -0.49 7.18
C PRO A 126 6.19 -1.10 7.50
N ALA A 127 6.49 -2.30 6.98
CA ALA A 127 7.76 -2.97 7.25
C ALA A 127 8.93 -2.41 6.43
N LEU A 128 8.72 -2.11 5.14
CA LEU A 128 9.81 -1.75 4.23
C LEU A 128 9.99 -0.24 4.01
N ILE A 129 8.92 0.55 4.04
CA ILE A 129 9.00 1.99 3.79
C ILE A 129 9.91 2.73 4.78
N PRO A 130 9.89 2.44 6.09
CA PRO A 130 10.78 3.10 7.05
C PRO A 130 12.27 2.90 6.79
N LEU A 131 12.68 1.84 6.06
CA LEU A 131 14.06 1.57 5.70
C LEU A 131 14.56 2.47 4.57
N ILE A 132 13.66 2.99 3.73
CA ILE A 132 13.99 3.72 2.50
C ILE A 132 14.84 4.97 2.75
N PRO A 133 14.49 5.86 3.69
CA PRO A 133 15.30 7.07 3.91
C PRO A 133 16.75 6.78 4.33
N GLY A 134 16.93 5.81 5.25
CA GLY A 134 18.27 5.41 5.71
C GLY A 134 19.08 4.75 4.59
N LEU A 135 18.46 3.90 3.78
CA LEU A 135 19.10 3.29 2.61
C LEU A 135 19.46 4.31 1.54
N ALA A 136 18.58 5.22 1.22
CA ALA A 136 18.83 6.28 0.25
C ALA A 136 20.02 7.16 0.70
N ALA A 137 20.08 7.51 1.99
CA ALA A 137 21.19 8.25 2.55
C ALA A 137 22.52 7.49 2.51
N ALA A 138 22.50 6.18 2.78
CA ALA A 138 23.69 5.33 2.80
C ALA A 138 24.24 5.00 1.39
N THR A 139 23.38 4.95 0.37
CA THR A 139 23.73 4.45 -0.98
C THR A 139 23.70 5.54 -2.05
N GLY A 140 23.17 6.73 -1.76
CA GLY A 140 22.97 7.80 -2.75
C GLY A 140 21.82 7.54 -3.74
N LEU A 141 21.04 6.50 -3.55
CA LEU A 141 19.88 6.18 -4.40
C LEU A 141 18.74 7.18 -4.21
N ASN A 142 17.97 7.40 -5.28
CA ASN A 142 16.79 8.22 -5.20
C ASN A 142 15.71 7.55 -4.33
N PRO A 143 15.29 8.15 -3.21
CA PRO A 143 14.31 7.54 -2.30
C PRO A 143 12.95 7.31 -2.97
N ALA A 144 12.54 8.17 -3.91
CA ALA A 144 11.28 8.00 -4.64
C ALA A 144 11.32 6.79 -5.58
N ALA A 145 12.45 6.55 -6.24
CA ALA A 145 12.65 5.37 -7.08
C ALA A 145 12.63 4.09 -6.24
N LEU A 146 13.34 4.08 -5.11
CA LEU A 146 13.37 2.94 -4.19
C LEU A 146 11.99 2.64 -3.61
N PHE A 147 11.23 3.67 -3.24
CA PHE A 147 9.85 3.55 -2.81
C PHE A 147 8.96 2.93 -3.91
N ALA A 148 9.05 3.47 -5.14
CA ALA A 148 8.27 2.96 -6.26
C ALA A 148 8.58 1.49 -6.56
N CYS A 149 9.86 1.11 -6.63
CA CYS A 149 10.28 -0.28 -6.84
C CYS A 149 9.76 -1.22 -5.75
N THR A 150 9.80 -0.79 -4.48
CA THR A 150 9.31 -1.57 -3.34
C THR A 150 7.80 -1.81 -3.43
N ILE A 151 7.02 -0.77 -3.69
CA ILE A 151 5.56 -0.86 -3.76
C ILE A 151 5.11 -1.64 -5.00
N LEU A 152 5.73 -1.41 -6.15
CA LEU A 152 5.43 -2.16 -7.37
C LEU A 152 5.76 -3.66 -7.19
N GLY A 153 6.90 -3.96 -6.56
CA GLY A 153 7.23 -5.34 -6.19
C GLY A 153 6.17 -5.98 -5.32
N ALA A 154 5.78 -5.31 -4.24
CA ALA A 154 4.74 -5.80 -3.34
C ALA A 154 3.39 -5.99 -4.07
N GLN A 155 3.00 -5.04 -4.94
CA GLN A 155 1.76 -5.14 -5.70
C GLN A 155 1.77 -6.28 -6.72
N SER A 156 2.93 -6.65 -7.26
CA SER A 156 3.02 -7.72 -8.27
C SER A 156 2.51 -9.08 -7.79
N SER A 157 2.61 -9.35 -6.50
CA SER A 157 2.14 -10.61 -5.89
C SER A 157 0.87 -10.44 -5.03
N ALA A 158 0.31 -9.23 -4.95
CA ALA A 158 -0.90 -8.95 -4.16
C ALA A 158 -2.16 -9.70 -4.64
N ILE A 159 -2.14 -10.24 -5.87
CA ILE A 159 -3.18 -11.11 -6.42
C ILE A 159 -2.98 -12.59 -6.05
N SER A 160 -1.95 -12.93 -5.28
CA SER A 160 -1.72 -14.31 -4.83
C SER A 160 -2.96 -14.86 -4.10
N PRO A 161 -3.31 -16.14 -4.31
CA PRO A 161 -4.39 -16.79 -3.57
C PRO A 161 -4.25 -16.71 -2.05
N PHE A 162 -3.01 -16.57 -1.56
CA PHE A 162 -2.69 -16.49 -0.12
C PHE A 162 -2.70 -15.07 0.42
N SER A 163 -2.78 -14.05 -0.45
CA SER A 163 -2.91 -12.65 -0.06
C SER A 163 -4.37 -12.28 0.21
N SER A 164 -4.59 -11.15 0.89
CA SER A 164 -5.95 -10.62 1.08
C SER A 164 -6.65 -10.25 -0.22
N GLY A 165 -5.91 -9.79 -1.25
CA GLY A 165 -6.48 -9.47 -2.55
C GLY A 165 -6.94 -10.72 -3.31
N GLY A 166 -6.07 -11.74 -3.41
CA GLY A 166 -6.42 -13.00 -4.08
C GLY A 166 -7.52 -13.78 -3.37
N SER A 167 -7.54 -13.76 -2.03
CA SER A 167 -8.61 -14.41 -1.27
C SER A 167 -9.98 -13.77 -1.50
N LEU A 168 -10.05 -12.43 -1.68
CA LEU A 168 -11.28 -11.74 -2.05
C LEU A 168 -11.75 -12.14 -3.46
N ILE A 169 -10.82 -12.25 -4.42
CA ILE A 169 -11.12 -12.70 -5.78
C ILE A 169 -11.69 -14.13 -5.73
N LEU A 170 -11.04 -15.04 -5.01
CA LEU A 170 -11.49 -16.42 -4.86
C LEU A 170 -12.83 -16.53 -4.12
N GLY A 171 -13.07 -15.64 -3.15
CA GLY A 171 -14.32 -15.57 -2.41
C GLY A 171 -15.52 -15.09 -3.24
N SER A 172 -15.29 -14.45 -4.39
CA SER A 172 -16.33 -14.02 -5.32
C SER A 172 -16.81 -15.12 -6.29
N CYS A 173 -16.12 -16.27 -6.35
CA CYS A 173 -16.52 -17.39 -7.19
C CYS A 173 -17.79 -18.05 -6.69
N GLY A 174 -18.73 -18.31 -7.61
CA GLY A 174 -20.04 -18.90 -7.31
C GLY A 174 -20.02 -20.42 -7.10
N ASN A 175 -18.98 -21.13 -7.56
CA ASN A 175 -18.83 -22.57 -7.42
C ASN A 175 -17.38 -22.98 -7.10
N GLU A 176 -17.21 -24.21 -6.59
CA GLU A 176 -15.88 -24.71 -6.16
C GLU A 176 -14.97 -25.07 -7.35
N GLU A 177 -15.51 -25.49 -8.46
CA GLU A 177 -14.73 -25.88 -9.64
C GLU A 177 -14.04 -24.65 -10.26
N ASP A 178 -14.78 -23.58 -10.48
CA ASP A 178 -14.24 -22.31 -10.95
C ASP A 178 -13.22 -21.73 -9.97
N ARG A 179 -13.50 -21.84 -8.67
CA ARG A 179 -12.60 -21.39 -7.61
C ARG A 179 -11.26 -22.12 -7.65
N ASN A 180 -11.27 -23.45 -7.80
CA ASN A 180 -10.03 -24.24 -7.88
C ASN A 180 -9.26 -23.95 -9.17
N HIS A 181 -9.97 -23.80 -10.29
CA HIS A 181 -9.34 -23.42 -11.55
C HIS A 181 -8.71 -22.02 -11.46
N LEU A 182 -9.41 -21.05 -10.87
CA LEU A 182 -8.93 -19.70 -10.67
C LEU A 182 -7.75 -19.66 -9.69
N PHE A 183 -7.79 -20.43 -8.59
CA PHE A 183 -6.69 -20.58 -7.65
C PHE A 183 -5.39 -20.98 -8.37
N ASN A 184 -5.44 -22.03 -9.19
CA ASN A 184 -4.28 -22.49 -9.93
C ASN A 184 -3.79 -21.44 -10.95
N ARG A 185 -4.69 -20.75 -11.64
CA ARG A 185 -4.31 -19.69 -12.57
C ARG A 185 -3.69 -18.48 -11.86
N LEU A 186 -4.20 -18.06 -10.72
CA LEU A 186 -3.59 -16.99 -9.94
C LEU A 186 -2.20 -17.39 -9.47
N LEU A 187 -2.03 -18.61 -8.94
CA LEU A 187 -0.79 -19.06 -8.36
C LEU A 187 0.31 -19.31 -9.40
N PHE A 188 0.00 -20.03 -10.47
CA PHE A 188 1.01 -20.52 -11.42
C PHE A 188 1.15 -19.68 -12.69
N VAL A 189 0.23 -18.78 -12.96
CA VAL A 189 0.25 -17.94 -14.18
C VAL A 189 0.31 -16.46 -13.82
N ALA A 190 -0.69 -15.95 -13.10
CA ALA A 190 -0.81 -14.51 -12.90
C ALA A 190 0.30 -13.96 -12.01
N VAL A 191 0.59 -14.58 -10.87
CA VAL A 191 1.65 -14.11 -9.96
C VAL A 191 3.03 -14.21 -10.60
N PRO A 192 3.48 -15.33 -11.20
CA PRO A 192 4.78 -15.40 -11.85
C PRO A 192 4.95 -14.37 -12.97
N ILE A 193 3.94 -14.19 -13.82
CA ILE A 193 3.97 -13.18 -14.90
C ILE A 193 4.10 -11.78 -14.31
N SER A 194 3.28 -11.43 -13.31
CA SER A 194 3.31 -10.11 -12.67
C SER A 194 4.67 -9.83 -12.02
N VAL A 195 5.24 -10.81 -11.32
CA VAL A 195 6.57 -10.67 -10.68
C VAL A 195 7.68 -10.50 -11.72
N ILE A 196 7.65 -11.28 -12.81
CA ILE A 196 8.63 -11.15 -13.90
C ILE A 196 8.51 -9.78 -14.57
N CYS A 197 7.30 -9.34 -14.93
CA CYS A 197 7.08 -8.03 -15.51
C CYS A 197 7.56 -6.91 -14.59
N CYS A 198 7.31 -7.03 -13.29
CA CYS A 198 7.76 -6.07 -12.30
C CYS A 198 9.29 -6.07 -12.17
N ALA A 199 9.94 -7.23 -12.19
CA ALA A 199 11.40 -7.34 -12.16
C ALA A 199 12.05 -6.67 -13.39
N VAL A 200 11.51 -6.90 -14.59
CA VAL A 200 11.95 -6.24 -15.82
C VAL A 200 11.78 -4.72 -15.73
N TYR A 201 10.62 -4.26 -15.26
CA TYR A 201 10.37 -2.83 -15.06
C TYR A 201 11.36 -2.20 -14.07
N ASN A 202 11.61 -2.86 -12.93
CA ASN A 202 12.55 -2.38 -11.92
C ASN A 202 13.98 -2.32 -12.44
N LEU A 203 14.41 -3.28 -13.28
CA LEU A 203 15.69 -3.21 -13.95
C LEU A 203 15.79 -1.99 -14.87
N ILE A 204 14.75 -1.73 -15.68
CA ILE A 204 14.71 -0.53 -16.54
C ILE A 204 14.81 0.74 -15.70
N VAL A 205 14.02 0.85 -14.63
CA VAL A 205 14.05 2.02 -13.74
C VAL A 205 15.42 2.21 -13.10
N THR A 206 16.07 1.13 -12.66
CA THR A 206 17.41 1.20 -12.05
C THR A 206 18.50 1.65 -13.03
N PHE A 207 18.35 1.36 -14.33
CA PHE A 207 19.31 1.79 -15.35
C PHE A 207 19.03 3.18 -15.93
N VAL A 208 17.81 3.71 -15.77
CA VAL A 208 17.40 5.02 -16.34
C VAL A 208 17.47 6.14 -15.31
N LEU A 209 17.32 5.84 -14.02
CA LEU A 209 17.35 6.79 -12.88
C LEU A 209 18.66 6.68 -12.09
#